data_a537d3fb040ded0ba08c38d4dde9b344
#
_entry.id   a537d3fb040ded0ba08c38d4dde9b344
#
_cell.length_a   1.000
_cell.length_b   1.000
_cell.length_c   1.000
_cell.angle_alpha   90.00
_cell.angle_beta   90.00
_cell.angle_gamma   90.00
#
_symmetry.space_group_name_H-M   'P 1'
#
loop_
_entity.id
_entity.type
_entity.pdbx_description
1 polymer ?
#
loop_
_entity_poly.entity_id
_entity_poly.type
_entity_poly.pdbx_seq_one_letter_code
_entity_poly.pdbx_strand_id
1 'polypeptide(L)'
;MTTTGRAGPLIVAHRGATAVAPEHTIPAYEAAVAAGVDAVWLDVQESADEQLVVVHDTRLERTTNGRGRVRERTVRELKRLDAGRWFGWRFRGQRIQTLPEVLERFRDRVGFVVELRGGSDVYPGIEERALGLLQLYGAADRTLVVSYDHHALARCRALDGDIRLGACVTGRLLAPAALAPPGILTAICLDAGLVLEPDVAACRAAGLECYLGVVTDAEHARRLAAWQPTALVIRSDFDLGARAVRS
;
A
#
# COMPACT_ATOMS: atom_id res chain seq x y z
N MET A 1 9.17 -2.09 -10.03
CA MET A 1 9.88 -3.22 -9.34
C MET A 1 9.78 -4.41 -10.27
N THR A 2 10.90 -4.96 -10.72
CA THR A 2 10.90 -6.13 -11.62
C THR A 2 11.39 -7.35 -10.84
N THR A 3 10.70 -8.48 -11.01
CA THR A 3 11.02 -9.78 -10.38
C THR A 3 12.11 -10.57 -11.12
N THR A 4 12.75 -9.99 -12.15
CA THR A 4 13.73 -10.68 -13.00
C THR A 4 14.96 -11.13 -12.18
N GLY A 5 15.09 -12.43 -11.97
CA GLY A 5 16.26 -13.06 -11.35
C GLY A 5 16.18 -13.30 -9.84
N ARG A 6 15.03 -13.09 -9.19
CA ARG A 6 14.84 -13.28 -7.75
C ARG A 6 14.12 -14.59 -7.45
N ALA A 7 14.58 -15.32 -6.43
CA ALA A 7 13.84 -16.46 -5.88
C ALA A 7 12.75 -15.95 -4.92
N GLY A 8 11.47 -16.22 -5.25
CA GLY A 8 10.29 -15.93 -4.42
C GLY A 8 9.64 -14.56 -4.66
N PRO A 9 8.43 -14.35 -4.09
CA PRO A 9 7.64 -13.14 -4.25
C PRO A 9 8.26 -11.92 -3.57
N LEU A 10 7.89 -10.72 -4.02
CA LEU A 10 8.18 -9.47 -3.31
C LEU A 10 7.44 -9.47 -1.96
N ILE A 11 8.06 -8.88 -0.95
CA ILE A 11 7.44 -8.69 0.37
C ILE A 11 7.05 -7.22 0.52
N VAL A 12 5.76 -6.99 0.69
CA VAL A 12 5.18 -5.66 0.91
C VAL A 12 4.71 -5.54 2.35
N ALA A 13 5.27 -4.58 3.10
CA ALA A 13 4.85 -4.31 4.47
C ALA A 13 3.55 -3.50 4.49
N HIS A 14 2.44 -4.10 4.92
CA HIS A 14 1.14 -3.44 5.02
C HIS A 14 1.14 -2.37 6.11
N ARG A 15 1.22 -1.08 5.71
CA ARG A 15 1.29 0.10 6.60
C ARG A 15 2.56 0.15 7.46
N GLY A 16 3.65 -0.48 7.01
CA GLY A 16 4.87 -0.67 7.78
C GLY A 16 4.88 -1.94 8.63
N ALA A 17 5.84 -2.07 9.54
CA ALA A 17 5.97 -3.21 10.47
C ALA A 17 5.01 -3.06 11.66
N THR A 18 3.72 -3.33 11.42
CA THR A 18 2.62 -3.04 12.36
C THR A 18 2.57 -3.95 13.58
N ALA A 19 3.35 -5.02 13.63
CA ALA A 19 3.51 -5.84 14.85
C ALA A 19 4.38 -5.15 15.91
N VAL A 20 5.31 -4.28 15.51
CA VAL A 20 6.31 -3.70 16.41
C VAL A 20 6.22 -2.18 16.54
N ALA A 21 5.49 -1.50 15.65
CA ALA A 21 5.31 -0.04 15.66
C ALA A 21 3.92 0.35 15.13
N PRO A 22 3.39 1.54 15.51
CA PRO A 22 2.08 1.98 15.07
C PRO A 22 2.03 2.20 13.56
N GLU A 23 0.96 1.72 12.91
CA GLU A 23 0.76 1.82 11.46
C GLU A 23 0.97 3.25 10.95
N HIS A 24 1.50 3.37 9.73
CA HIS A 24 1.72 4.66 9.03
C HIS A 24 2.59 5.67 9.77
N THR A 25 3.47 5.22 10.65
CA THR A 25 4.45 6.07 11.32
C THR A 25 5.87 5.81 10.82
N ILE A 26 6.75 6.79 11.00
CA ILE A 26 8.18 6.63 10.65
C ILE A 26 8.81 5.40 11.30
N PRO A 27 8.62 5.13 12.62
CA PRO A 27 9.15 3.90 13.23
C PRO A 27 8.67 2.60 12.57
N ALA A 28 7.40 2.56 12.09
CA ALA A 28 6.89 1.38 11.40
C ALA A 28 7.57 1.15 10.04
N TYR A 29 7.83 2.22 9.30
CA TYR A 29 8.55 2.13 8.02
C TYR A 29 10.04 1.82 8.22
N GLU A 30 10.70 2.43 9.21
CA GLU A 30 12.10 2.11 9.55
C GLU A 30 12.26 0.63 9.93
N ALA A 31 11.35 0.09 10.74
CA ALA A 31 11.37 -1.32 11.11
C ALA A 31 11.13 -2.23 9.90
N ALA A 32 10.22 -1.87 8.99
CA ALA A 32 9.98 -2.60 7.76
C ALA A 32 11.22 -2.62 6.83
N VAL A 33 11.86 -1.47 6.64
CA VAL A 33 13.10 -1.34 5.86
C VAL A 33 14.23 -2.15 6.49
N ALA A 34 14.39 -2.09 7.81
CA ALA A 34 15.39 -2.89 8.54
C ALA A 34 15.16 -4.40 8.41
N ALA A 35 13.90 -4.84 8.31
CA ALA A 35 13.55 -6.23 8.04
C ALA A 35 13.79 -6.66 6.57
N GLY A 36 14.18 -5.75 5.70
CA GLY A 36 14.52 -6.03 4.31
C GLY A 36 13.31 -6.29 3.40
N VAL A 37 12.18 -5.62 3.66
CA VAL A 37 11.02 -5.68 2.76
C VAL A 37 11.33 -4.98 1.43
N ASP A 38 10.59 -5.34 0.39
CA ASP A 38 10.77 -4.78 -0.95
C ASP A 38 9.97 -3.50 -1.16
N ALA A 39 8.80 -3.39 -0.50
CA ALA A 39 7.95 -2.22 -0.55
C ALA A 39 7.20 -2.01 0.77
N VAL A 40 6.71 -0.78 0.97
CA VAL A 40 5.74 -0.43 2.01
C VAL A 40 4.43 0.00 1.37
N TRP A 41 3.32 -0.42 1.99
CA TRP A 41 1.97 -0.02 1.58
C TRP A 41 1.56 1.25 2.32
N LEU A 42 1.12 2.26 1.58
CA LEU A 42 0.71 3.57 2.06
C LEU A 42 -0.76 3.81 1.71
N ASP A 43 -1.60 4.02 2.72
CA ASP A 43 -2.99 4.42 2.54
C ASP A 43 -3.06 5.95 2.48
N VAL A 44 -3.46 6.53 1.35
CA VAL A 44 -3.42 7.97 1.10
C VAL A 44 -4.82 8.56 1.03
N GLN A 45 -5.03 9.62 1.79
CA GLN A 45 -6.25 10.44 1.82
C GLN A 45 -5.86 11.93 1.76
N GLU A 46 -6.86 12.82 1.65
CA GLU A 46 -6.63 14.26 1.71
C GLU A 46 -7.12 14.90 3.00
N SER A 47 -6.38 15.89 3.42
CA SER A 47 -6.75 16.86 4.46
C SER A 47 -7.69 17.93 3.91
N ALA A 48 -8.23 18.80 4.79
CA ALA A 48 -9.09 19.91 4.40
C ALA A 48 -8.40 20.97 3.51
N ASP A 49 -7.09 21.03 3.58
CA ASP A 49 -6.23 21.90 2.75
C ASP A 49 -5.56 21.13 1.59
N GLU A 50 -6.20 20.04 1.13
CA GLU A 50 -5.84 19.25 -0.07
C GLU A 50 -4.42 18.66 -0.02
N GLN A 51 -3.83 18.49 1.17
CA GLN A 51 -2.55 17.83 1.31
C GLN A 51 -2.73 16.32 1.45
N LEU A 52 -1.89 15.53 0.75
CA LEU A 52 -1.94 14.08 0.85
C LEU A 52 -1.33 13.61 2.16
N VAL A 53 -2.14 12.96 2.98
CA VAL A 53 -1.76 12.39 4.28
C VAL A 53 -1.84 10.88 4.25
N VAL A 54 -0.95 10.22 4.99
CA VAL A 54 -0.86 8.77 5.04
C VAL A 54 -1.57 8.26 6.29
N VAL A 55 -2.81 7.82 6.10
CA VAL A 55 -3.69 7.31 7.16
C VAL A 55 -4.78 6.42 6.54
N HIS A 56 -5.11 5.30 7.19
CA HIS A 56 -6.08 4.35 6.64
C HIS A 56 -7.54 4.79 6.85
N ASP A 57 -7.92 5.03 8.10
CA ASP A 57 -9.32 5.29 8.44
C ASP A 57 -9.72 6.70 8.00
N THR A 58 -10.95 6.87 7.57
CA THR A 58 -11.52 8.20 7.30
C THR A 58 -11.74 9.00 8.58
N ARG A 59 -11.66 8.35 9.75
CA ARG A 59 -11.82 8.94 11.08
C ARG A 59 -10.56 8.77 11.91
N LEU A 60 -10.32 9.73 12.81
CA LEU A 60 -9.07 9.87 13.56
C LEU A 60 -8.97 8.99 14.81
N GLU A 61 -10.09 8.50 15.33
CA GLU A 61 -10.20 7.96 16.69
C GLU A 61 -9.41 6.69 16.95
N ARG A 62 -9.22 5.81 15.95
CA ARG A 62 -8.58 4.51 16.15
C ARG A 62 -7.06 4.63 16.33
N THR A 63 -6.43 5.46 15.54
CA THR A 63 -4.95 5.53 15.48
C THR A 63 -4.38 6.84 15.97
N THR A 64 -5.20 7.75 16.51
CA THR A 64 -4.77 9.02 17.07
C THR A 64 -5.53 9.38 18.35
N ASN A 65 -5.10 10.44 19.02
CA ASN A 65 -5.85 11.07 20.10
C ASN A 65 -6.87 12.11 19.61
N GLY A 66 -7.04 12.26 18.30
CA GLY A 66 -8.00 13.17 17.67
C GLY A 66 -9.38 12.54 17.49
N ARG A 67 -10.34 13.37 17.05
CA ARG A 67 -11.70 12.97 16.72
C ARG A 67 -12.19 13.64 15.43
N GLY A 68 -13.15 13.02 14.75
CA GLY A 68 -13.73 13.51 13.51
C GLY A 68 -13.07 12.95 12.28
N ARG A 69 -13.35 13.53 11.13
CA ARG A 69 -12.86 13.04 9.84
C ARG A 69 -11.53 13.66 9.47
N VAL A 70 -10.66 12.90 8.80
CA VAL A 70 -9.37 13.37 8.26
C VAL A 70 -9.57 14.56 7.34
N ARG A 71 -10.49 14.47 6.38
CA ARG A 71 -10.78 15.51 5.38
C ARG A 71 -11.38 16.82 5.94
N GLU A 72 -11.76 16.83 7.21
CA GLU A 72 -12.28 18.01 7.89
C GLU A 72 -11.19 18.78 8.66
N ARG A 73 -9.94 18.30 8.61
CA ARG A 73 -8.80 18.87 9.32
C ARG A 73 -7.70 19.27 8.34
N THR A 74 -7.10 20.42 8.56
CA THR A 74 -5.88 20.82 7.86
C THR A 74 -4.69 19.95 8.25
N VAL A 75 -3.66 19.85 7.41
CA VAL A 75 -2.40 19.16 7.78
C VAL A 75 -1.84 19.72 9.10
N ARG A 76 -1.88 21.02 9.30
CA ARG A 76 -1.41 21.65 10.55
C ARG A 76 -2.14 21.11 11.79
N GLU A 77 -3.44 20.86 11.70
CA GLU A 77 -4.22 20.27 12.79
C GLU A 77 -3.91 18.78 12.95
N LEU A 78 -3.83 18.03 11.85
CA LEU A 78 -3.48 16.60 11.85
C LEU A 78 -2.09 16.36 12.46
N LYS A 79 -1.11 17.21 12.16
CA LYS A 79 0.26 17.15 12.71
C LYS A 79 0.35 17.39 14.20
N ARG A 80 -0.68 17.95 14.85
CA ARG A 80 -0.71 18.12 16.32
C ARG A 80 -1.16 16.86 17.04
N LEU A 81 -1.80 15.93 16.35
CA LEU A 81 -2.32 14.70 16.93
C LEU A 81 -1.19 13.72 17.23
N ASP A 82 -1.37 12.95 18.29
CA ASP A 82 -0.49 11.83 18.63
C ASP A 82 -0.99 10.56 17.93
N ALA A 83 -0.22 10.06 16.99
CA ALA A 83 -0.52 8.87 16.20
C ALA A 83 0.23 7.61 16.69
N GLY A 84 0.88 7.67 17.86
CA GLY A 84 1.67 6.54 18.35
C GLY A 84 1.24 6.00 19.70
N ARG A 85 0.70 6.84 20.60
CA ARG A 85 0.39 6.47 21.98
C ARG A 85 -0.62 5.32 22.10
N TRP A 86 -1.54 5.18 21.16
CA TRP A 86 -2.53 4.10 21.11
C TRP A 86 -1.90 2.71 21.00
N PHE A 87 -0.74 2.63 20.32
CA PHE A 87 0.01 1.39 20.17
C PHE A 87 0.89 1.07 21.39
N GLY A 88 1.45 2.10 22.01
CA GLY A 88 2.27 1.96 23.21
C GLY A 88 2.97 3.26 23.60
N TRP A 89 3.24 3.40 24.90
CA TRP A 89 3.81 4.63 25.47
C TRP A 89 5.12 5.07 24.83
N ARG A 90 5.97 4.12 24.43
CA ARG A 90 7.25 4.40 23.76
C ARG A 90 7.11 5.13 22.42
N PHE A 91 5.92 5.07 21.81
CA PHE A 91 5.62 5.73 20.54
C PHE A 91 4.85 7.04 20.70
N ARG A 92 4.65 7.50 21.94
CA ARG A 92 4.04 8.80 22.19
C ARG A 92 4.75 9.90 21.40
N GLY A 93 3.96 10.79 20.78
CA GLY A 93 4.48 11.92 20.00
C GLY A 93 4.71 11.61 18.52
N GLN A 94 4.49 10.37 18.06
CA GLN A 94 4.45 10.09 16.61
C GLN A 94 3.32 10.89 15.97
N ARG A 95 3.54 11.29 14.70
CA ARG A 95 2.62 12.17 13.97
C ARG A 95 2.08 11.47 12.73
N ILE A 96 0.89 11.90 12.26
CA ILE A 96 0.41 11.56 10.92
C ILE A 96 1.42 12.10 9.91
N GLN A 97 1.86 11.25 8.97
CA GLN A 97 2.79 11.65 7.92
C GLN A 97 2.04 12.18 6.70
N THR A 98 2.63 13.13 5.98
CA THR A 98 2.23 13.46 4.61
C THR A 98 2.92 12.52 3.64
N LEU A 99 2.35 12.34 2.44
CA LEU A 99 2.99 11.55 1.38
C LEU A 99 4.40 12.10 1.04
N PRO A 100 4.59 13.43 0.86
CA PRO A 100 5.93 14.01 0.66
C PRO A 100 6.95 13.61 1.69
N GLU A 101 6.61 13.66 3.00
CA GLU A 101 7.55 13.29 4.08
C GLU A 101 7.98 11.81 4.02
N VAL A 102 7.06 10.92 3.64
CA VAL A 102 7.38 9.50 3.47
C VAL A 102 8.25 9.29 2.24
N LEU A 103 7.90 9.90 1.11
CA LEU A 103 8.67 9.79 -0.13
C LEU A 103 10.10 10.33 0.04
N GLU A 104 10.26 11.54 0.60
CA GLU A 104 11.55 12.16 0.84
C GLU A 104 12.49 11.25 1.66
N ARG A 105 11.94 10.58 2.69
CA ARG A 105 12.73 9.77 3.60
C ARG A 105 13.06 8.37 3.08
N PHE A 106 12.18 7.77 2.27
CA PHE A 106 12.26 6.34 1.96
C PHE A 106 12.42 5.99 0.48
N ARG A 107 12.26 6.93 -0.47
CA ARG A 107 12.29 6.66 -1.93
C ARG A 107 13.53 5.89 -2.41
N ASP A 108 14.69 6.15 -1.80
CA ASP A 108 15.95 5.50 -2.19
C ASP A 108 16.19 4.18 -1.47
N ARG A 109 15.32 3.84 -0.49
CA ARG A 109 15.52 2.72 0.42
C ARG A 109 14.55 1.55 0.19
N VAL A 110 13.33 1.84 -0.27
CA VAL A 110 12.26 0.85 -0.42
C VAL A 110 11.30 1.29 -1.54
N GLY A 111 10.58 0.34 -2.14
CA GLY A 111 9.49 0.66 -3.07
C GLY A 111 8.20 1.00 -2.35
N PHE A 112 7.18 1.42 -3.12
CA PHE A 112 5.89 1.80 -2.57
C PHE A 112 4.74 1.09 -3.26
N VAL A 113 3.71 0.74 -2.48
CA VAL A 113 2.35 0.53 -2.96
C VAL A 113 1.51 1.65 -2.36
N VAL A 114 0.99 2.53 -3.21
CA VAL A 114 0.22 3.72 -2.78
C VAL A 114 -1.24 3.47 -3.07
N GLU A 115 -2.04 3.26 -2.02
CA GLU A 115 -3.49 3.11 -2.13
C GLU A 115 -4.17 4.48 -2.06
N LEU A 116 -4.85 4.87 -3.13
CA LEU A 116 -5.78 6.00 -3.11
C LEU A 116 -7.09 5.56 -2.44
N ARG A 117 -7.35 6.11 -1.25
CA ARG A 117 -8.51 5.78 -0.39
C ARG A 117 -9.78 6.50 -0.84
N GLY A 118 -10.11 6.41 -2.10
CA GLY A 118 -11.17 7.11 -2.82
C GLY A 118 -10.57 7.87 -3.99
N GLY A 119 -11.37 8.12 -5.01
CA GLY A 119 -10.98 8.90 -6.18
C GLY A 119 -11.51 10.32 -6.11
N SER A 120 -11.45 11.01 -7.25
CA SER A 120 -11.91 12.40 -7.40
C SER A 120 -13.38 12.63 -7.03
N ASP A 121 -14.21 11.59 -6.95
CA ASP A 121 -15.59 11.69 -6.47
C ASP A 121 -15.64 11.98 -4.95
N VAL A 122 -14.57 11.62 -4.22
CA VAL A 122 -14.41 11.86 -2.76
C VAL A 122 -13.45 13.01 -2.51
N TYR A 123 -12.35 13.05 -3.26
CA TYR A 123 -11.24 13.99 -3.14
C TYR A 123 -10.92 14.54 -4.54
N PRO A 124 -11.56 15.64 -4.98
CA PRO A 124 -11.37 16.18 -6.35
C PRO A 124 -9.91 16.43 -6.69
N GLY A 125 -9.38 15.75 -7.74
CA GLY A 125 -8.00 15.88 -8.21
C GLY A 125 -6.94 15.12 -7.40
N ILE A 126 -7.31 14.16 -6.54
CA ILE A 126 -6.35 13.36 -5.76
C ILE A 126 -5.38 12.59 -6.66
N GLU A 127 -5.84 12.10 -7.82
CA GLU A 127 -5.02 11.34 -8.75
C GLU A 127 -3.89 12.21 -9.31
N GLU A 128 -4.19 13.43 -9.75
CA GLU A 128 -3.18 14.38 -10.26
C GLU A 128 -2.16 14.74 -9.21
N ARG A 129 -2.62 15.03 -7.98
CA ARG A 129 -1.74 15.36 -6.86
C ARG A 129 -0.85 14.20 -6.47
N ALA A 130 -1.39 12.98 -6.42
CA ALA A 130 -0.61 11.79 -6.07
C ALA A 130 0.46 11.50 -7.13
N LEU A 131 0.09 11.46 -8.41
CA LEU A 131 1.03 11.23 -9.50
C LEU A 131 2.08 12.35 -9.59
N GLY A 132 1.67 13.60 -9.45
CA GLY A 132 2.59 14.74 -9.45
C GLY A 132 3.63 14.65 -8.34
N LEU A 133 3.25 14.23 -7.13
CA LEU A 133 4.21 14.01 -6.03
C LEU A 133 5.13 12.82 -6.31
N LEU A 134 4.62 11.70 -6.83
CA LEU A 134 5.46 10.55 -7.18
C LEU A 134 6.53 10.93 -8.22
N GLN A 135 6.17 11.72 -9.22
CA GLN A 135 7.11 12.22 -10.22
C GLN A 135 8.10 13.22 -9.61
N LEU A 136 7.62 14.20 -8.84
CA LEU A 136 8.45 15.23 -8.20
C LEU A 136 9.54 14.63 -7.31
N TYR A 137 9.20 13.56 -6.57
CA TYR A 137 10.15 12.88 -5.68
C TYR A 137 10.93 11.76 -6.38
N GLY A 138 10.75 11.54 -7.69
CA GLY A 138 11.43 10.48 -8.45
C GLY A 138 11.08 9.06 -7.96
N ALA A 139 9.86 8.88 -7.44
CA ALA A 139 9.41 7.61 -6.87
C ALA A 139 8.49 6.80 -7.81
N ALA A 140 8.05 7.37 -8.95
CA ALA A 140 7.06 6.76 -9.85
C ALA A 140 7.47 5.35 -10.31
N ASP A 141 8.70 5.15 -10.78
CA ASP A 141 9.20 3.86 -11.28
C ASP A 141 9.24 2.75 -10.22
N ARG A 142 9.23 3.12 -8.94
CA ARG A 142 9.28 2.22 -7.80
C ARG A 142 7.94 2.11 -7.07
N THR A 143 6.88 2.67 -7.66
CA THR A 143 5.55 2.70 -7.07
C THR A 143 4.56 1.89 -7.91
N LEU A 144 3.69 1.16 -7.21
CA LEU A 144 2.42 0.66 -7.73
C LEU A 144 1.31 1.50 -7.08
N VAL A 145 0.53 2.21 -7.87
CA VAL A 145 -0.66 2.93 -7.38
C VAL A 145 -1.84 1.98 -7.43
N VAL A 146 -2.56 1.85 -6.33
CA VAL A 146 -3.70 0.94 -6.21
C VAL A 146 -4.94 1.66 -5.68
N SER A 147 -6.10 1.12 -5.97
CA SER A 147 -7.37 1.60 -5.40
C SER A 147 -8.46 0.54 -5.46
N TYR A 148 -9.43 0.63 -4.54
CA TYR A 148 -10.73 -0.03 -4.64
C TYR A 148 -11.69 0.74 -5.56
N ASP A 149 -11.46 2.04 -5.78
CA ASP A 149 -12.12 2.82 -6.80
C ASP A 149 -11.39 2.66 -8.13
N HIS A 150 -11.90 1.75 -8.97
CA HIS A 150 -11.28 1.47 -10.27
C HIS A 150 -11.45 2.63 -11.28
N HIS A 151 -12.40 3.54 -11.07
CA HIS A 151 -12.49 4.78 -11.87
C HIS A 151 -11.31 5.71 -11.59
N ALA A 152 -10.83 5.77 -10.33
CA ALA A 152 -9.61 6.49 -10.00
C ALA A 152 -8.40 5.95 -10.77
N LEU A 153 -8.28 4.62 -10.92
CA LEU A 153 -7.19 4.01 -11.70
C LEU A 153 -7.30 4.36 -13.19
N ALA A 154 -8.51 4.41 -13.75
CA ALA A 154 -8.71 4.85 -15.13
C ALA A 154 -8.29 6.33 -15.32
N ARG A 155 -8.60 7.20 -14.34
CA ARG A 155 -8.14 8.60 -14.33
C ARG A 155 -6.61 8.69 -14.23
N CYS A 156 -5.98 7.90 -13.35
CA CYS A 156 -4.52 7.81 -13.26
C CYS A 156 -3.89 7.41 -14.60
N ARG A 157 -4.45 6.41 -15.30
CA ARG A 157 -3.97 6.00 -16.62
C ARG A 157 -4.10 7.09 -17.68
N ALA A 158 -5.17 7.89 -17.63
CA ALA A 158 -5.35 9.01 -18.54
C ALA A 158 -4.33 10.15 -18.29
N LEU A 159 -3.88 10.31 -17.04
CA LEU A 159 -2.89 11.32 -16.65
C LEU A 159 -1.44 10.87 -16.91
N ASP A 160 -1.16 9.57 -16.73
CA ASP A 160 0.17 9.00 -16.91
C ASP A 160 0.05 7.59 -17.53
N GLY A 161 0.49 7.50 -18.81
CA GLY A 161 0.45 6.25 -19.59
C GLY A 161 1.34 5.15 -19.07
N ASP A 162 2.38 5.46 -18.30
CA ASP A 162 3.44 4.52 -17.88
C ASP A 162 3.34 4.10 -16.41
N ILE A 163 2.58 4.82 -15.60
CA ILE A 163 2.43 4.49 -14.17
C ILE A 163 1.87 3.08 -13.96
N ARG A 164 2.43 2.34 -13.02
CA ARG A 164 1.94 1.01 -12.66
C ARG A 164 0.68 1.13 -11.81
N LEU A 165 -0.40 0.46 -12.25
CA LEU A 165 -1.71 0.54 -11.62
C LEU A 165 -2.23 -0.85 -11.25
N GLY A 166 -2.81 -0.97 -10.05
CA GLY A 166 -3.37 -2.21 -9.54
C GLY A 166 -4.77 -2.06 -8.97
N ALA A 167 -5.71 -2.91 -9.39
CA ALA A 167 -7.05 -2.94 -8.81
C ALA A 167 -7.09 -3.74 -7.51
N CYS A 168 -7.59 -3.13 -6.43
CA CYS A 168 -7.89 -3.83 -5.19
C CYS A 168 -9.30 -4.45 -5.23
N VAL A 169 -9.41 -5.70 -4.74
CA VAL A 169 -10.67 -6.45 -4.72
C VAL A 169 -10.87 -7.11 -3.37
N THR A 170 -12.08 -6.98 -2.81
CA THR A 170 -12.46 -7.57 -1.51
C THR A 170 -13.23 -8.88 -1.63
N GLY A 171 -13.52 -9.34 -2.84
CA GLY A 171 -14.24 -10.58 -3.09
C GLY A 171 -13.45 -11.54 -3.96
N ARG A 172 -13.83 -12.82 -3.96
CA ARG A 172 -13.31 -13.77 -4.92
C ARG A 172 -14.01 -13.59 -6.27
N LEU A 173 -13.26 -13.28 -7.30
CA LEU A 173 -13.75 -13.08 -8.67
C LEU A 173 -13.90 -14.42 -9.40
N LEU A 174 -14.92 -14.53 -10.26
CA LEU A 174 -15.05 -15.69 -11.17
C LEU A 174 -13.92 -15.75 -12.19
N ALA A 175 -13.44 -14.58 -12.64
CA ALA A 175 -12.36 -14.46 -13.59
C ALA A 175 -11.51 -13.22 -13.23
N PRO A 176 -10.52 -13.35 -12.32
CA PRO A 176 -9.71 -12.21 -11.88
C PRO A 176 -9.02 -11.46 -13.03
N ALA A 177 -8.50 -12.20 -14.02
CA ALA A 177 -7.83 -11.62 -15.17
C ALA A 177 -8.75 -10.80 -16.08
N ALA A 178 -10.06 -11.04 -16.05
CA ALA A 178 -11.03 -10.29 -16.84
C ALA A 178 -11.42 -8.93 -16.21
N LEU A 179 -11.03 -8.67 -14.96
CA LEU A 179 -11.27 -7.38 -14.30
C LEU A 179 -10.47 -6.24 -14.93
N ALA A 180 -9.34 -6.57 -15.54
CA ALA A 180 -8.45 -5.57 -16.13
C ALA A 180 -8.80 -5.32 -17.60
N PRO A 181 -9.44 -4.18 -17.95
CA PRO A 181 -9.48 -3.77 -19.35
C PRO A 181 -8.06 -3.68 -19.90
N PRO A 182 -7.80 -4.18 -21.11
CA PRO A 182 -6.48 -4.13 -21.71
C PRO A 182 -5.89 -2.73 -21.69
N GLY A 183 -4.64 -2.61 -21.23
CA GLY A 183 -3.89 -1.35 -21.19
C GLY A 183 -4.16 -0.43 -20.00
N ILE A 184 -5.10 -0.74 -19.11
CA ILE A 184 -5.33 0.09 -17.91
C ILE A 184 -4.52 -0.41 -16.72
N LEU A 185 -4.66 -1.67 -16.37
CA LEU A 185 -4.05 -2.24 -15.17
C LEU A 185 -2.78 -3.04 -15.49
N THR A 186 -1.80 -2.97 -14.61
CA THR A 186 -0.60 -3.82 -14.61
C THR A 186 -0.65 -4.87 -13.52
N ALA A 187 -1.49 -4.66 -12.49
CA ALA A 187 -1.58 -5.52 -11.32
C ALA A 187 -3.02 -5.71 -10.83
N ILE A 188 -3.21 -6.76 -10.02
CA ILE A 188 -4.42 -7.00 -9.25
C ILE A 188 -4.03 -7.37 -7.82
N CYS A 189 -4.72 -6.77 -6.83
CA CYS A 189 -4.55 -7.06 -5.41
C CYS A 189 -5.75 -7.90 -4.93
N LEU A 190 -5.50 -9.16 -4.62
CA LEU A 190 -6.52 -10.14 -4.22
C LEU A 190 -6.44 -10.44 -2.72
N ASP A 191 -7.59 -10.69 -2.11
CA ASP A 191 -7.69 -11.10 -0.72
C ASP A 191 -7.02 -12.47 -0.51
N ALA A 192 -6.00 -12.50 0.35
CA ALA A 192 -5.21 -13.70 0.64
C ALA A 192 -6.04 -14.84 1.24
N GLY A 193 -7.13 -14.53 1.94
CA GLY A 193 -8.03 -15.52 2.54
C GLY A 193 -9.02 -16.14 1.55
N LEU A 194 -9.25 -15.52 0.39
CA LEU A 194 -10.24 -15.94 -0.59
C LEU A 194 -9.64 -16.51 -1.89
N VAL A 195 -8.42 -16.09 -2.25
CA VAL A 195 -7.73 -16.48 -3.47
C VAL A 195 -7.35 -17.96 -3.46
N LEU A 196 -7.36 -18.59 -4.63
CA LEU A 196 -6.84 -19.95 -4.85
C LEU A 196 -5.72 -19.93 -5.89
N GLU A 197 -4.91 -21.00 -5.92
CA GLU A 197 -3.81 -21.16 -6.88
C GLU A 197 -4.21 -20.93 -8.35
N PRO A 198 -5.35 -21.46 -8.86
CA PRO A 198 -5.78 -21.21 -10.24
C PRO A 198 -6.02 -19.72 -10.54
N ASP A 199 -6.46 -18.92 -9.54
CA ASP A 199 -6.68 -17.48 -9.71
C ASP A 199 -5.34 -16.76 -9.95
N VAL A 200 -4.29 -17.13 -9.19
CA VAL A 200 -2.93 -16.59 -9.36
C VAL A 200 -2.35 -17.00 -10.71
N ALA A 201 -2.53 -18.27 -11.10
CA ALA A 201 -2.08 -18.77 -12.40
C ALA A 201 -2.76 -18.04 -13.56
N ALA A 202 -4.07 -17.77 -13.46
CA ALA A 202 -4.83 -17.02 -14.46
C ALA A 202 -4.35 -15.58 -14.61
N CYS A 203 -4.06 -14.88 -13.50
CA CYS A 203 -3.49 -13.54 -13.54
C CYS A 203 -2.13 -13.52 -14.23
N ARG A 204 -1.25 -14.45 -13.88
CA ARG A 204 0.08 -14.58 -14.51
C ARG A 204 -0.01 -14.88 -16.00
N ALA A 205 -0.91 -15.78 -16.41
CA ALA A 205 -1.13 -16.12 -17.83
C ALA A 205 -1.65 -14.90 -18.63
N ALA A 206 -2.37 -14.00 -17.97
CA ALA A 206 -2.84 -12.74 -18.56
C ALA A 206 -1.80 -11.60 -18.52
N GLY A 207 -0.58 -11.86 -18.03
CA GLY A 207 0.46 -10.85 -17.88
C GLY A 207 0.23 -9.83 -16.75
N LEU A 208 -0.68 -10.14 -15.81
CA LEU A 208 -0.96 -9.29 -14.66
C LEU A 208 -0.10 -9.69 -13.46
N GLU A 209 0.48 -8.71 -12.81
CA GLU A 209 1.10 -8.87 -11.51
C GLU A 209 0.03 -9.19 -10.46
N CYS A 210 0.27 -10.20 -9.62
CA CYS A 210 -0.68 -10.63 -8.60
C CYS A 210 -0.11 -10.35 -7.20
N TYR A 211 -0.77 -9.46 -6.47
CA TYR A 211 -0.46 -9.09 -5.08
C TYR A 211 -1.47 -9.77 -4.17
N LEU A 212 -1.01 -10.59 -3.23
CA LEU A 212 -1.87 -11.31 -2.30
C LEU A 212 -1.77 -10.71 -0.89
N GLY A 213 -2.87 -10.22 -0.36
CA GLY A 213 -2.91 -9.61 0.98
C GLY A 213 -4.33 -9.56 1.58
N VAL A 214 -4.44 -9.41 2.90
CA VAL A 214 -3.35 -9.20 3.83
C VAL A 214 -3.00 -10.54 4.50
N VAL A 215 -1.73 -10.91 4.49
CA VAL A 215 -1.25 -12.14 5.13
C VAL A 215 -0.81 -11.82 6.56
N THR A 216 -1.24 -12.65 7.53
CA THR A 216 -1.04 -12.40 8.97
C THR A 216 -0.23 -13.49 9.69
N ASP A 217 0.07 -14.61 9.03
CA ASP A 217 0.84 -15.70 9.60
C ASP A 217 1.80 -16.34 8.59
N ALA A 218 2.86 -16.95 9.12
CA ALA A 218 3.96 -17.48 8.32
C ALA A 218 3.61 -18.76 7.54
N GLU A 219 2.68 -19.59 8.03
CA GLU A 219 2.27 -20.81 7.35
C GLU A 219 1.47 -20.46 6.11
N HIS A 220 0.53 -19.52 6.24
CA HIS A 220 -0.23 -18.98 5.13
C HIS A 220 0.69 -18.31 4.11
N ALA A 221 1.67 -17.51 4.55
CA ALA A 221 2.65 -16.89 3.66
C ALA A 221 3.42 -17.92 2.82
N ARG A 222 3.91 -19.00 3.43
CA ARG A 222 4.61 -20.09 2.71
C ARG A 222 3.73 -20.79 1.70
N ARG A 223 2.47 -21.10 2.07
CA ARG A 223 1.50 -21.70 1.15
C ARG A 223 1.24 -20.82 -0.06
N LEU A 224 1.00 -19.53 0.16
CA LEU A 224 0.76 -18.58 -0.93
C LEU A 224 1.99 -18.36 -1.80
N ALA A 225 3.19 -18.33 -1.21
CA ALA A 225 4.44 -18.18 -1.95
C ALA A 225 4.67 -19.33 -2.96
N ALA A 226 4.24 -20.55 -2.63
CA ALA A 226 4.32 -21.70 -3.53
C ALA A 226 3.53 -21.50 -4.83
N TRP A 227 2.50 -20.66 -4.84
CA TRP A 227 1.72 -20.33 -6.05
C TRP A 227 2.41 -19.28 -6.95
N GLN A 228 3.57 -18.77 -6.52
CA GLN A 228 4.38 -17.79 -7.26
C GLN A 228 3.63 -16.50 -7.62
N PRO A 229 2.97 -15.83 -6.65
CA PRO A 229 2.45 -14.49 -6.89
C PRO A 229 3.60 -13.49 -7.10
N THR A 230 3.28 -12.30 -7.63
CA THR A 230 4.27 -11.23 -7.75
C THR A 230 4.69 -10.73 -6.38
N ALA A 231 3.73 -10.57 -5.44
CA ALA A 231 4.01 -10.09 -4.10
C ALA A 231 3.07 -10.67 -3.04
N LEU A 232 3.58 -10.73 -1.81
CA LEU A 232 2.79 -10.94 -0.60
C LEU A 232 2.73 -9.64 0.20
N VAL A 233 1.51 -9.20 0.54
CA VAL A 233 1.26 -8.04 1.39
C VAL A 233 1.08 -8.52 2.82
N ILE A 234 2.04 -8.24 3.69
CA ILE A 234 2.14 -8.85 5.02
C ILE A 234 1.84 -7.82 6.11
N ARG A 235 1.07 -8.23 7.12
CA ARG A 235 0.74 -7.46 8.33
C ARG A 235 1.07 -8.23 9.59
N SER A 236 2.26 -8.72 9.78
CA SER A 236 2.64 -9.39 11.03
C SER A 236 4.14 -9.47 11.20
N ASP A 237 4.59 -10.21 12.20
CA ASP A 237 5.97 -10.36 12.62
C ASP A 237 6.91 -10.64 11.44
N PHE A 238 7.55 -9.57 10.96
CA PHE A 238 8.43 -9.62 9.79
C PHE A 238 9.63 -10.54 9.96
N ASP A 239 10.05 -10.86 11.18
CA ASP A 239 11.10 -11.83 11.43
C ASP A 239 10.78 -13.22 10.87
N LEU A 240 9.50 -13.52 10.70
CA LEU A 240 9.05 -14.78 10.10
C LEU A 240 8.77 -14.68 8.60
N GLY A 241 8.31 -13.52 8.10
CA GLY A 241 7.84 -13.37 6.72
C GLY A 241 8.96 -13.28 5.69
N ALA A 242 9.83 -12.29 5.80
CA ALA A 242 10.82 -12.02 4.76
C ALA A 242 11.90 -13.11 4.65
N ARG A 243 12.30 -13.75 5.76
CA ARG A 243 13.24 -14.87 5.76
C ARG A 243 12.57 -16.22 5.50
N ALA A 244 11.39 -16.48 6.07
CA ALA A 244 10.71 -17.76 5.95
C ALA A 244 10.04 -17.98 4.57
N VAL A 245 9.83 -16.94 3.79
CA VAL A 245 9.29 -17.01 2.42
C VAL A 245 10.40 -17.08 1.37
N ARG A 246 11.65 -16.77 1.77
CA ARG A 246 12.82 -16.76 0.89
C ARG A 246 13.71 -18.02 1.02
N SER A 247 13.42 -18.88 1.96
CA SER A 247 14.08 -20.19 2.18
C SER A 247 13.25 -21.32 1.57
#